data_f4908e82f1997dabfcf7543073e1dc0f
#
_entry.id   f4908e82f1997dabfcf7543073e1dc0f
#
_cell.length_a   1.000
_cell.length_b   1.000
_cell.length_c   1.000
_cell.angle_alpha   90.00
_cell.angle_beta   90.00
_cell.angle_gamma   90.00
#
_symmetry.space_group_name_H-M   'P 1'
#
loop_
_entity.id
_entity.type
_entity.pdbx_description
1 polymer ?
#
loop_
_entity_poly.entity_id
_entity_poly.type
_entity_poly.pdbx_seq_one_letter_code
_entity_poly.pdbx_strand_id
1 'polypeptide(L)'
;MDLRIQKTYKALTDTFLELLEEKHFEDITVEELCSRAMIRRATFYKHFADKNDFFVFLVREIQQKFIDENLVNACAPYCNEGALRSFIEFMCEHEKLVKSISESSMFLLLADMICEQIAFNMQLSFKEIQRGSAYFPVQPEIAAHCFAGALVQTVKWWVLQKNKISKEQLVEQLSKLLFPLFPAQS
;
A
#
# COMPACT_ATOMS: atom_id res chain seq x y z
N MET A 1 -15.05 -17.74 3.53
CA MET A 1 -15.76 -16.59 4.15
C MET A 1 -17.21 -16.58 3.64
N ASP A 2 -18.21 -16.35 4.50
CA ASP A 2 -19.63 -16.32 4.11
C ASP A 2 -19.88 -15.23 3.06
N LEU A 3 -20.61 -15.56 1.98
CA LEU A 3 -20.94 -14.64 0.89
C LEU A 3 -21.66 -13.36 1.36
N ARG A 4 -22.41 -13.44 2.45
CA ARG A 4 -23.07 -12.27 3.06
C ARG A 4 -22.07 -11.30 3.67
N ILE A 5 -21.03 -11.83 4.33
CA ILE A 5 -19.95 -11.01 4.92
C ILE A 5 -19.15 -10.35 3.81
N GLN A 6 -18.79 -11.09 2.74
CA GLN A 6 -18.07 -10.54 1.59
C GLN A 6 -18.84 -9.38 0.94
N LYS A 7 -20.15 -9.54 0.72
CA LYS A 7 -21.01 -8.47 0.17
C LYS A 7 -21.04 -7.25 1.09
N THR A 8 -21.11 -7.46 2.40
CA THR A 8 -21.09 -6.39 3.41
C THR A 8 -19.77 -5.63 3.36
N TYR A 9 -18.64 -6.34 3.36
CA TYR A 9 -17.32 -5.71 3.29
C TYR A 9 -17.12 -4.95 2.00
N LYS A 10 -17.52 -5.54 0.87
CA LYS A 10 -17.44 -4.85 -0.42
C LYS A 10 -18.26 -3.56 -0.44
N ALA A 11 -19.53 -3.61 0.01
CA ALA A 11 -20.38 -2.42 0.04
C ALA A 11 -19.81 -1.32 0.95
N LEU A 12 -19.26 -1.67 2.12
CA LEU A 12 -18.62 -0.73 3.03
C LEU A 12 -17.34 -0.14 2.38
N THR A 13 -16.51 -0.97 1.76
CA THR A 13 -15.27 -0.57 1.10
C THR A 13 -15.53 0.40 -0.04
N ASP A 14 -16.41 0.03 -0.99
CA ASP A 14 -16.74 0.86 -2.14
C ASP A 14 -17.26 2.23 -1.68
N THR A 15 -18.23 2.24 -0.73
CA THR A 15 -18.79 3.48 -0.18
C THR A 15 -17.76 4.32 0.58
N PHE A 16 -16.84 3.69 1.31
CA PHE A 16 -15.82 4.44 2.06
C PHE A 16 -14.81 5.11 1.13
N LEU A 17 -14.41 4.44 0.05
CA LEU A 17 -13.54 5.03 -0.98
C LEU A 17 -14.21 6.22 -1.66
N GLU A 18 -15.51 6.11 -2.00
CA GLU A 18 -16.29 7.24 -2.53
C GLU A 18 -16.33 8.41 -1.53
N LEU A 19 -16.55 8.14 -0.24
CA LEU A 19 -16.55 9.18 0.79
C LEU A 19 -15.19 9.86 0.94
N LEU A 20 -14.08 9.13 0.84
CA LEU A 20 -12.73 9.68 0.88
C LEU A 20 -12.41 10.57 -0.33
N GLU A 21 -13.12 10.39 -1.46
CA GLU A 21 -13.03 11.30 -2.61
C GLU A 21 -13.80 12.62 -2.41
N GLU A 22 -14.84 12.59 -1.57
CA GLU A 22 -15.73 13.73 -1.33
C GLU A 22 -15.26 14.62 -0.15
N LYS A 23 -14.65 14.04 0.87
CA LYS A 23 -14.32 14.72 2.12
C LYS A 23 -13.10 14.12 2.82
N HIS A 24 -12.58 14.86 3.82
CA HIS A 24 -11.49 14.36 4.67
C HIS A 24 -11.93 13.16 5.51
N PHE A 25 -10.99 12.27 5.82
CA PHE A 25 -11.21 11.10 6.66
C PHE A 25 -11.88 11.44 7.99
N GLU A 26 -11.47 12.52 8.63
CA GLU A 26 -11.97 12.96 9.93
C GLU A 26 -13.48 13.25 9.91
N ASP A 27 -13.99 13.77 8.81
CA ASP A 27 -15.40 14.18 8.62
C ASP A 27 -16.32 13.00 8.26
N ILE A 28 -15.75 11.83 7.97
CA ILE A 28 -16.54 10.61 7.70
C ILE A 28 -17.02 10.01 9.01
N THR A 29 -18.31 9.75 9.12
CA THR A 29 -18.91 9.06 10.26
C THR A 29 -19.35 7.65 9.93
N VAL A 30 -19.34 6.75 10.93
CA VAL A 30 -19.87 5.38 10.78
C VAL A 30 -21.35 5.40 10.39
N GLU A 31 -22.10 6.38 10.88
CA GLU A 31 -23.51 6.55 10.54
C GLU A 31 -23.72 6.82 9.05
N GLU A 32 -22.98 7.76 8.49
CA GLU A 32 -23.03 8.11 7.08
C GLU A 32 -22.56 6.95 6.21
N LEU A 33 -21.42 6.32 6.55
CA LEU A 33 -20.91 5.14 5.86
C LEU A 33 -21.96 4.03 5.79
N CYS A 34 -22.56 3.69 6.94
CA CYS A 34 -23.56 2.64 7.00
C CYS A 34 -24.83 3.00 6.22
N SER A 35 -25.27 4.26 6.30
CA SER A 35 -26.45 4.75 5.58
C SER A 35 -26.26 4.66 4.07
N ARG A 36 -25.13 5.16 3.53
CA ARG A 36 -24.83 5.09 2.10
C ARG A 36 -24.59 3.66 1.61
N ALA A 37 -23.89 2.84 2.39
CA ALA A 37 -23.65 1.43 2.07
C ALA A 37 -24.92 0.55 2.23
N MET A 38 -26.04 1.10 2.72
CA MET A 38 -27.26 0.38 3.06
C MET A 38 -27.02 -0.79 4.06
N ILE A 39 -26.09 -0.60 4.98
CA ILE A 39 -25.73 -1.57 6.03
C ILE A 39 -26.23 -1.07 7.39
N ARG A 40 -26.78 -1.96 8.20
CA ARG A 40 -27.19 -1.61 9.57
C ARG A 40 -25.96 -1.34 10.45
N ARG A 41 -25.97 -0.26 11.25
CA ARG A 41 -24.88 0.07 12.20
C ARG A 41 -24.52 -1.11 13.11
N ALA A 42 -25.50 -1.87 13.57
CA ALA A 42 -25.25 -3.08 14.35
C ALA A 42 -24.46 -4.15 13.59
N THR A 43 -24.61 -4.21 12.26
CA THR A 43 -23.80 -5.11 11.42
C THR A 43 -22.36 -4.60 11.30
N PHE A 44 -22.15 -3.30 11.15
CA PHE A 44 -20.82 -2.70 11.16
C PHE A 44 -20.07 -3.01 12.47
N TYR A 45 -20.67 -2.68 13.62
CA TYR A 45 -20.07 -2.90 14.95
C TYR A 45 -19.88 -4.37 15.36
N LYS A 46 -20.44 -5.30 14.59
CA LYS A 46 -20.15 -6.73 14.73
C LYS A 46 -18.77 -7.11 14.22
N HIS A 47 -18.23 -6.32 13.29
CA HIS A 47 -17.00 -6.62 12.57
C HIS A 47 -15.89 -5.63 12.87
N PHE A 48 -16.22 -4.39 13.19
CA PHE A 48 -15.28 -3.28 13.38
C PHE A 48 -15.61 -2.49 14.64
N ALA A 49 -14.60 -2.16 15.43
CA ALA A 49 -14.77 -1.39 16.65
C ALA A 49 -15.18 0.07 16.34
N ASP A 50 -14.57 0.66 15.32
CA ASP A 50 -14.83 2.02 14.86
C ASP A 50 -14.41 2.21 13.38
N LYS A 51 -14.46 3.47 12.89
CA LYS A 51 -14.04 3.78 11.51
C LYS A 51 -12.53 3.59 11.29
N ASN A 52 -11.72 3.75 12.33
CA ASN A 52 -10.27 3.60 12.22
C ASN A 52 -9.90 2.12 12.03
N ASP A 53 -10.53 1.25 12.82
CA ASP A 53 -10.39 -0.21 12.70
C ASP A 53 -10.83 -0.68 11.29
N PHE A 54 -11.96 -0.18 10.79
CA PHE A 54 -12.40 -0.44 9.42
C PHE A 54 -11.40 0.08 8.39
N PHE A 55 -10.82 1.26 8.60
CA PHE A 55 -9.86 1.83 7.66
C PHE A 55 -8.55 1.03 7.61
N VAL A 56 -8.05 0.57 8.75
CA VAL A 56 -6.90 -0.36 8.82
C VAL A 56 -7.20 -1.64 8.05
N PHE A 57 -8.39 -2.22 8.25
CA PHE A 57 -8.84 -3.38 7.48
C PHE A 57 -8.85 -3.09 5.97
N LEU A 58 -9.43 -1.97 5.54
CA LEU A 58 -9.49 -1.57 4.14
C LEU A 58 -8.09 -1.47 3.51
N VAL A 59 -7.15 -0.82 4.18
CA VAL A 59 -5.77 -0.68 3.67
C VAL A 59 -5.11 -2.05 3.52
N ARG A 60 -5.31 -2.97 4.47
CA ARG A 60 -4.79 -4.34 4.36
C ARG A 60 -5.39 -5.12 3.18
N GLU A 61 -6.70 -4.98 2.95
CA GLU A 61 -7.37 -5.63 1.80
C GLU A 61 -6.81 -5.09 0.46
N ILE A 62 -6.61 -3.77 0.36
CA ILE A 62 -6.01 -3.14 -0.82
C ILE A 62 -4.57 -3.62 -1.03
N GLN A 63 -3.77 -3.67 0.03
CA GLN A 63 -2.40 -4.20 -0.02
C GLN A 63 -2.37 -5.66 -0.47
N GLN A 64 -3.22 -6.51 0.13
CA GLN A 64 -3.26 -7.93 -0.21
C GLN A 64 -3.68 -8.13 -1.67
N LYS A 65 -4.68 -7.40 -2.13
CA LYS A 65 -5.10 -7.45 -3.53
C LYS A 65 -3.97 -7.03 -4.48
N PHE A 66 -3.27 -5.94 -4.17
CA PHE A 66 -2.11 -5.50 -4.96
C PHE A 66 -1.03 -6.58 -5.01
N ILE A 67 -0.74 -7.21 -3.87
CA ILE A 67 0.18 -8.33 -3.76
C ILE A 67 -0.28 -9.48 -4.66
N ASP A 68 -1.48 -9.96 -4.52
CA ASP A 68 -2.00 -11.11 -5.27
C ASP A 68 -1.99 -10.86 -6.79
N GLU A 69 -2.31 -9.65 -7.24
CA GLU A 69 -2.37 -9.30 -8.66
C GLU A 69 -0.97 -9.12 -9.30
N ASN A 70 0.01 -8.63 -8.54
CA ASN A 70 1.32 -8.25 -9.08
C ASN A 70 2.45 -9.24 -8.75
N LEU A 71 2.22 -10.19 -7.84
CA LEU A 71 3.27 -11.04 -7.27
C LEU A 71 3.19 -12.52 -7.62
N VAL A 72 2.18 -12.95 -8.36
CA VAL A 72 2.00 -14.36 -8.74
C VAL A 72 3.20 -14.93 -9.54
N ASN A 73 4.06 -14.07 -10.09
CA ASN A 73 5.15 -14.49 -10.99
C ASN A 73 6.56 -13.96 -10.62
N ALA A 74 6.77 -13.33 -9.48
CA ALA A 74 8.09 -12.78 -9.17
C ALA A 74 8.64 -13.28 -7.82
N CYS A 75 9.85 -13.81 -7.84
CA CYS A 75 10.61 -14.17 -6.61
C CYS A 75 10.81 -12.99 -5.66
N ALA A 76 10.57 -11.76 -6.13
CA ALA A 76 10.62 -10.55 -5.33
C ALA A 76 9.68 -9.49 -5.92
N PRO A 77 8.56 -9.23 -5.28
CA PRO A 77 7.50 -8.37 -5.81
C PRO A 77 7.90 -6.93 -6.08
N TYR A 78 8.88 -6.42 -5.36
CA TYR A 78 9.32 -5.03 -5.48
C TYR A 78 10.71 -4.89 -6.09
N CYS A 79 11.39 -6.00 -6.46
CA CYS A 79 12.76 -6.00 -6.94
C CYS A 79 12.90 -5.83 -8.45
N ASN A 80 11.82 -5.53 -9.15
CA ASN A 80 11.86 -5.30 -10.58
C ASN A 80 11.13 -4.03 -10.99
N GLU A 81 11.51 -3.47 -12.13
CA GLU A 81 10.93 -2.22 -12.65
C GLU A 81 9.42 -2.35 -12.90
N GLY A 82 8.94 -3.53 -13.29
CA GLY A 82 7.52 -3.78 -13.53
C GLY A 82 6.69 -3.60 -12.27
N ALA A 83 7.09 -4.20 -11.16
CA ALA A 83 6.39 -4.06 -9.88
C ALA A 83 6.46 -2.63 -9.33
N LEU A 84 7.61 -1.96 -9.49
CA LEU A 84 7.74 -0.55 -9.13
C LEU A 84 6.80 0.33 -9.97
N ARG A 85 6.71 0.08 -11.27
CA ARG A 85 5.79 0.76 -12.18
C ARG A 85 4.34 0.54 -11.76
N SER A 86 3.92 -0.71 -11.54
CA SER A 86 2.57 -1.03 -11.08
C SER A 86 2.22 -0.36 -9.75
N PHE A 87 3.18 -0.29 -8.82
CA PHE A 87 2.97 0.42 -7.54
C PHE A 87 2.75 1.93 -7.74
N ILE A 88 3.57 2.57 -8.58
CA ILE A 88 3.43 3.99 -8.89
C ILE A 88 2.12 4.27 -9.66
N GLU A 89 1.74 3.41 -10.61
CA GLU A 89 0.47 3.51 -11.33
C GLU A 89 -0.71 3.41 -10.39
N PHE A 90 -0.72 2.42 -9.50
CA PHE A 90 -1.73 2.27 -8.46
C PHE A 90 -1.87 3.53 -7.59
N MET A 91 -0.74 4.10 -7.13
CA MET A 91 -0.75 5.34 -6.34
C MET A 91 -1.30 6.54 -7.13
N CYS A 92 -1.05 6.60 -8.45
CA CYS A 92 -1.60 7.65 -9.32
C CYS A 92 -3.11 7.50 -9.56
N GLU A 93 -3.57 6.27 -9.79
CA GLU A 93 -5.00 5.98 -9.96
C GLU A 93 -5.80 6.34 -8.71
N HIS A 94 -5.18 6.23 -7.54
CA HIS A 94 -5.77 6.54 -6.25
C HIS A 94 -5.24 7.84 -5.62
N GLU A 95 -4.84 8.83 -6.45
CA GLU A 95 -4.21 10.09 -5.97
C GLU A 95 -5.04 10.80 -4.89
N LYS A 96 -6.37 10.86 -5.05
CA LYS A 96 -7.27 11.48 -4.06
C LYS A 96 -7.25 10.71 -2.72
N LEU A 97 -7.28 9.38 -2.78
CA LEU A 97 -7.17 8.54 -1.60
C LEU A 97 -5.82 8.74 -0.88
N VAL A 98 -4.72 8.72 -1.65
CA VAL A 98 -3.36 8.97 -1.11
C VAL A 98 -3.28 10.33 -0.43
N LYS A 99 -3.86 11.36 -1.04
CA LYS A 99 -3.92 12.70 -0.46
C LYS A 99 -4.75 12.71 0.82
N SER A 100 -5.95 12.15 0.80
CA SER A 100 -6.82 12.07 1.99
C SER A 100 -6.14 11.33 3.14
N ILE A 101 -5.46 10.20 2.85
CA ILE A 101 -4.66 9.47 3.85
C ILE A 101 -3.53 10.36 4.38
N SER A 102 -2.80 11.05 3.51
CA SER A 102 -1.64 11.87 3.89
C SER A 102 -1.98 13.05 4.78
N GLU A 103 -3.20 13.55 4.68
CA GLU A 103 -3.74 14.65 5.48
C GLU A 103 -4.47 14.15 6.75
N SER A 104 -4.68 12.84 6.89
CA SER A 104 -5.41 12.25 8.00
C SER A 104 -4.55 11.99 9.24
N SER A 105 -5.20 11.92 10.40
CA SER A 105 -4.58 11.49 11.67
C SER A 105 -4.07 10.04 11.62
N MET A 106 -4.57 9.24 10.69
CA MET A 106 -4.18 7.85 10.48
C MET A 106 -2.91 7.67 9.64
N PHE A 107 -2.38 8.76 9.06
CA PHE A 107 -1.27 8.70 8.11
C PHE A 107 -0.05 7.91 8.62
N LEU A 108 0.41 8.23 9.85
CA LEU A 108 1.61 7.58 10.39
C LEU A 108 1.40 6.07 10.56
N LEU A 109 0.25 5.66 11.08
CA LEU A 109 -0.08 4.25 11.26
C LEU A 109 -0.14 3.51 9.91
N LEU A 110 -0.80 4.10 8.92
CA LEU A 110 -0.96 3.47 7.60
C LEU A 110 0.36 3.42 6.83
N ALA A 111 1.17 4.48 6.90
CA ALA A 111 2.49 4.51 6.29
C ALA A 111 3.42 3.46 6.89
N ASP A 112 3.41 3.31 8.22
CA ASP A 112 4.15 2.28 8.94
C ASP A 112 3.73 0.88 8.51
N MET A 113 2.43 0.59 8.49
CA MET A 113 1.91 -0.70 8.01
C MET A 113 2.34 -1.03 6.58
N ILE A 114 2.33 -0.03 5.68
CA ILE A 114 2.75 -0.21 4.28
C ILE A 114 4.26 -0.49 4.23
N CYS A 115 5.06 0.28 4.95
CA CYS A 115 6.50 0.07 5.04
C CYS A 115 6.85 -1.31 5.58
N GLU A 116 6.23 -1.74 6.68
CA GLU A 116 6.46 -3.06 7.29
C GLU A 116 6.10 -4.21 6.33
N GLN A 117 4.98 -4.11 5.61
CA GLN A 117 4.60 -5.13 4.63
C GLN A 117 5.60 -5.21 3.47
N ILE A 118 6.05 -4.06 2.94
CA ILE A 118 7.08 -4.01 1.90
C ILE A 118 8.39 -4.58 2.43
N ALA A 119 8.83 -4.15 3.63
CA ALA A 119 10.06 -4.63 4.24
C ALA A 119 10.03 -6.14 4.48
N PHE A 120 8.92 -6.68 4.96
CA PHE A 120 8.75 -8.12 5.14
C PHE A 120 8.94 -8.90 3.83
N ASN A 121 8.27 -8.48 2.76
CA ASN A 121 8.36 -9.13 1.46
C ASN A 121 9.80 -9.02 0.88
N MET A 122 10.42 -7.84 1.02
CA MET A 122 11.80 -7.61 0.60
C MET A 122 12.80 -8.47 1.36
N GLN A 123 12.63 -8.60 2.67
CA GLN A 123 13.50 -9.42 3.51
C GLN A 123 13.47 -10.90 3.09
N LEU A 124 12.31 -11.43 2.73
CA LEU A 124 12.21 -12.79 2.20
C LEU A 124 13.03 -12.93 0.91
N SER A 125 12.89 -11.99 0.00
CA SER A 125 13.65 -11.98 -1.27
C SER A 125 15.15 -11.87 -1.05
N PHE A 126 15.62 -11.01 -0.15
CA PHE A 126 17.04 -10.86 0.17
C PHE A 126 17.62 -12.13 0.81
N LYS A 127 16.86 -12.78 1.68
CA LYS A 127 17.30 -14.06 2.27
C LYS A 127 17.43 -15.17 1.22
N GLU A 128 16.57 -15.21 0.22
CA GLU A 128 16.68 -16.16 -0.90
C GLU A 128 17.91 -15.89 -1.76
N ILE A 129 18.16 -14.62 -2.13
CA ILE A 129 19.36 -14.20 -2.84
C ILE A 129 20.63 -14.58 -2.07
N GLN A 130 20.67 -14.34 -0.76
CA GLN A 130 21.81 -14.70 0.10
C GLN A 130 22.04 -16.20 0.17
N ARG A 131 20.98 -17.03 0.16
CA ARG A 131 21.09 -18.51 0.12
C ARG A 131 21.70 -19.01 -1.21
N GLY A 132 21.49 -18.28 -2.31
CA GLY A 132 22.07 -18.57 -3.61
C GLY A 132 23.56 -18.23 -3.75
N SER A 133 24.28 -17.96 -2.65
CA SER A 133 25.71 -17.61 -2.60
C SER A 133 26.07 -16.22 -3.16
N ALA A 134 25.11 -15.36 -3.44
CA ALA A 134 25.41 -13.97 -3.78
C ALA A 134 25.83 -13.20 -2.50
N TYR A 135 26.95 -12.48 -2.58
CA TYR A 135 27.41 -11.64 -1.48
C TYR A 135 26.44 -10.46 -1.30
N PHE A 136 25.83 -10.35 -0.12
CA PHE A 136 24.98 -9.21 0.23
C PHE A 136 25.72 -8.41 1.32
N PRO A 137 26.16 -7.17 1.03
CA PRO A 137 27.08 -6.44 1.91
C PRO A 137 26.41 -5.89 3.17
N VAL A 138 25.08 -5.96 3.26
CA VAL A 138 24.28 -5.39 4.35
C VAL A 138 23.35 -6.48 4.89
N GLN A 139 22.95 -6.37 6.15
CA GLN A 139 21.94 -7.29 6.71
C GLN A 139 20.61 -7.13 5.93
N PRO A 140 19.98 -8.25 5.50
CA PRO A 140 18.73 -8.23 4.73
C PRO A 140 17.62 -7.37 5.36
N GLU A 141 17.54 -7.40 6.68
CA GLU A 141 16.58 -6.62 7.46
C GLU A 141 16.79 -5.11 7.26
N ILE A 142 18.04 -4.64 7.36
CA ILE A 142 18.38 -3.22 7.19
C ILE A 142 18.09 -2.77 5.75
N ALA A 143 18.51 -3.57 4.77
CA ALA A 143 18.29 -3.27 3.37
C ALA A 143 16.79 -3.20 3.04
N ALA A 144 15.98 -4.11 3.59
CA ALA A 144 14.54 -4.15 3.38
C ALA A 144 13.83 -2.91 3.94
N HIS A 145 14.15 -2.50 5.16
CA HIS A 145 13.58 -1.29 5.76
C HIS A 145 14.04 -0.01 5.05
N CYS A 146 15.31 0.08 4.65
CA CYS A 146 15.79 1.20 3.83
C CYS A 146 15.04 1.29 2.51
N PHE A 147 14.86 0.17 1.81
CA PHE A 147 14.11 0.13 0.56
C PHE A 147 12.66 0.57 0.76
N ALA A 148 11.96 -0.01 1.71
CA ALA A 148 10.56 0.29 1.99
C ALA A 148 10.36 1.77 2.34
N GLY A 149 11.17 2.31 3.24
CA GLY A 149 11.11 3.71 3.65
C GLY A 149 11.41 4.66 2.49
N ALA A 150 12.46 4.39 1.71
CA ALA A 150 12.81 5.20 0.54
C ALA A 150 11.69 5.18 -0.51
N LEU A 151 11.13 4.01 -0.81
CA LEU A 151 10.04 3.86 -1.79
C LEU A 151 8.79 4.61 -1.35
N VAL A 152 8.27 4.29 -0.18
CA VAL A 152 6.99 4.86 0.32
C VAL A 152 7.10 6.38 0.48
N GLN A 153 8.19 6.88 1.07
CA GLN A 153 8.37 8.32 1.28
C GLN A 153 8.56 9.08 -0.03
N THR A 154 9.31 8.53 -0.99
CA THR A 154 9.55 9.19 -2.28
C THR A 154 8.29 9.22 -3.13
N VAL A 155 7.55 8.11 -3.22
CA VAL A 155 6.30 8.05 -4.00
C VAL A 155 5.24 8.96 -3.38
N LYS A 156 5.08 8.94 -2.05
CA LYS A 156 4.21 9.89 -1.35
C LYS A 156 4.56 11.33 -1.69
N TRP A 157 5.84 11.71 -1.48
CA TRP A 157 6.32 13.07 -1.78
C TRP A 157 5.99 13.44 -3.23
N TRP A 158 6.27 12.56 -4.19
CA TRP A 158 6.03 12.80 -5.60
C TRP A 158 4.53 12.97 -5.93
N VAL A 159 3.65 12.09 -5.40
CA VAL A 159 2.19 12.19 -5.62
C VAL A 159 1.65 13.53 -5.17
N LEU A 160 2.15 14.07 -4.05
CA LEU A 160 1.68 15.32 -3.47
C LEU A 160 2.25 16.58 -4.15
N GLN A 161 3.22 16.46 -5.08
CA GLN A 161 3.81 17.61 -5.77
C GLN A 161 2.90 18.14 -6.88
N LYS A 162 2.79 19.48 -6.99
CA LYS A 162 2.05 20.14 -8.08
C LYS A 162 2.75 20.02 -9.44
N ASN A 163 4.08 20.13 -9.47
CA ASN A 163 4.92 20.09 -10.67
C ASN A 163 5.85 18.87 -10.59
N LYS A 164 5.27 17.68 -10.68
CA LYS A 164 6.00 16.42 -10.60
C LYS A 164 6.60 16.02 -11.95
N ILE A 165 7.75 15.37 -11.88
CA ILE A 165 8.33 14.67 -13.05
C ILE A 165 7.34 13.58 -13.52
N SER A 166 7.49 13.08 -14.76
CA SER A 166 6.62 12.02 -15.27
C SER A 166 6.77 10.72 -14.48
N LYS A 167 5.76 9.84 -14.58
CA LYS A 167 5.81 8.51 -13.95
C LYS A 167 7.02 7.71 -14.44
N GLU A 168 7.30 7.77 -15.73
CA GLU A 168 8.41 7.08 -16.38
C GLU A 168 9.75 7.56 -15.83
N GLN A 169 9.92 8.87 -15.67
CA GLN A 169 11.11 9.46 -15.07
C GLN A 169 11.28 9.06 -13.60
N LEU A 170 10.17 9.01 -12.84
CA LEU A 170 10.21 8.56 -11.45
C LEU A 170 10.64 7.09 -11.34
N VAL A 171 10.05 6.21 -12.17
CA VAL A 171 10.40 4.79 -12.22
C VAL A 171 11.88 4.63 -12.56
N GLU A 172 12.36 5.31 -13.60
CA GLU A 172 13.77 5.26 -14.02
C GLU A 172 14.72 5.69 -12.90
N GLN A 173 14.42 6.81 -12.23
CA GLN A 173 15.29 7.34 -11.16
C GLN A 173 15.26 6.44 -9.92
N LEU A 174 14.09 5.96 -9.50
CA LEU A 174 13.98 5.03 -8.39
C LEU A 174 14.66 3.69 -8.68
N SER A 175 14.54 3.19 -9.91
CA SER A 175 15.24 1.97 -10.34
C SER A 175 16.75 2.12 -10.22
N LYS A 176 17.29 3.25 -10.66
CA LYS A 176 18.75 3.57 -10.54
C LYS A 176 19.22 3.69 -9.09
N LEU A 177 18.37 4.14 -8.18
CA LEU A 177 18.72 4.30 -6.76
C LEU A 177 18.57 3.01 -5.97
N LEU A 178 17.51 2.26 -6.23
CA LEU A 178 17.12 1.14 -5.38
C LEU A 178 17.67 -0.20 -5.88
N PHE A 179 17.71 -0.43 -7.21
CA PHE A 179 18.11 -1.73 -7.73
C PHE A 179 19.60 -2.05 -7.65
N PRO A 180 20.53 -1.08 -7.64
CA PRO A 180 21.94 -1.41 -7.36
C PRO A 180 22.20 -1.97 -5.95
N LEU A 181 21.22 -1.84 -5.04
CA LEU A 181 21.27 -2.50 -3.74
C LEU A 181 21.07 -4.02 -3.85
N PHE A 182 20.59 -4.51 -5.01
CA PHE A 182 20.42 -5.93 -5.27
C PHE A 182 21.63 -6.46 -6.03
N PRO A 183 22.19 -7.60 -5.63
CA PRO A 183 23.20 -8.25 -6.45
C PRO A 183 22.60 -8.61 -7.80
N ALA A 184 23.35 -8.34 -8.88
CA ALA A 184 22.94 -8.71 -10.22
C ALA A 184 22.61 -10.21 -10.26
N GLN A 185 21.41 -10.54 -10.71
CA GLN A 185 21.07 -11.93 -11.01
C GLN A 185 21.93 -12.34 -12.20
N SER A 186 22.92 -13.16 -11.92
CA SER A 186 23.79 -13.78 -12.94
C SER A 186 23.04 -14.92 -13.61
#